data_3bcd74b9d29ff73d23359e8c24311dab
#
_entry.id   3bcd74b9d29ff73d23359e8c24311dab
#
_cell.length_a   1.000
_cell.length_b   1.000
_cell.length_c   1.000
_cell.angle_alpha   90.00
_cell.angle_beta   90.00
_cell.angle_gamma   90.00
#
_symmetry.space_group_name_H-M   'P 1'
#
loop_
_entity.id
_entity.type
_entity.pdbx_description
1 polymer ?
#
loop_
_entity_poly.entity_id
_entity_poly.type
_entity_poly.pdbx_seq_one_letter_code
_entity_poly.pdbx_strand_id
1 'polypeptide(L)'
;VLQPKPLHTSVQALETAAVPTITLNNGVEMPTIALGTGGFDNSSAAAAVTTAASAGLTHVHSAFDYYNLPGVGRGVNQRPRAATFLTSMTSPCVHLSSPPQRNVTDPDACYALTLKEAHAVLALLNTTYVDLLLLHGPSAPSFGYEGACSAAASALNAAQWRAYADFMRAGKARAIGVSNYCASCLEGLGAPVPAVNQIQVHVGTGADPEGLLSYCKQQGIAVQAYSPLAHGAVVSDPLCEKVGAAANRSAAQVGLRWVLDRAPSLVVKASKKEYLLDDLDVFGWALPSDAIAELDAATTPQGQQEGRPSWGCAK
;
A
#
# COMPACT_ATOMS: atom_id res chain seq x y z
N VAL A 1 7.04 -35.97 48.16
CA VAL A 1 7.91 -35.09 47.37
C VAL A 1 7.59 -35.37 45.89
N LEU A 2 6.73 -34.54 45.30
CA LEU A 2 6.37 -34.61 43.87
C LEU A 2 7.39 -33.75 43.08
N GLN A 3 8.12 -34.39 42.19
CA GLN A 3 9.00 -33.69 41.25
C GLN A 3 8.18 -32.98 40.17
N PRO A 4 8.51 -31.74 39.79
CA PRO A 4 7.82 -31.05 38.68
C PRO A 4 8.21 -31.71 37.35
N LYS A 5 7.21 -32.02 36.50
CA LYS A 5 7.44 -32.42 35.11
C LYS A 5 8.10 -31.28 34.34
N PRO A 6 9.13 -31.54 33.50
CA PRO A 6 9.68 -30.53 32.62
C PRO A 6 8.62 -30.18 31.53
N LEU A 7 8.30 -28.88 31.40
CA LEU A 7 7.61 -28.30 30.26
C LEU A 7 8.53 -28.42 29.05
N HIS A 8 8.35 -29.47 28.25
CA HIS A 8 8.89 -29.49 26.88
C HIS A 8 8.05 -28.53 26.03
N THR A 9 8.44 -27.26 26.02
CA THR A 9 8.10 -26.36 24.94
C THR A 9 9.00 -26.72 23.76
N SER A 10 8.50 -27.60 22.89
CA SER A 10 9.03 -27.73 21.54
C SER A 10 8.77 -26.41 20.84
N VAL A 11 9.81 -25.59 20.69
CA VAL A 11 9.84 -24.51 19.71
C VAL A 11 9.90 -25.21 18.36
N GLN A 12 8.75 -25.67 17.85
CA GLN A 12 8.60 -25.93 16.43
C GLN A 12 8.85 -24.58 15.75
N ALA A 13 9.92 -24.50 14.97
CA ALA A 13 10.10 -23.42 14.01
C ALA A 13 8.82 -23.39 13.17
N LEU A 14 7.99 -22.36 13.37
CA LEU A 14 6.92 -22.05 12.46
C LEU A 14 7.61 -21.82 11.11
N GLU A 15 7.55 -22.82 10.21
CA GLU A 15 7.80 -22.57 8.80
C GLU A 15 6.77 -21.50 8.41
N THR A 16 7.25 -20.26 8.27
CA THR A 16 6.40 -19.16 7.83
C THR A 16 5.90 -19.54 6.45
N ALA A 17 4.60 -19.81 6.35
CA ALA A 17 3.97 -20.03 5.06
C ALA A 17 4.33 -18.86 4.15
N ALA A 18 4.69 -19.13 2.91
CA ALA A 18 5.03 -18.08 1.96
C ALA A 18 3.86 -17.09 1.84
N VAL A 19 4.15 -15.79 1.86
CA VAL A 19 3.12 -14.75 1.64
C VAL A 19 2.44 -15.03 0.29
N PRO A 20 1.11 -15.19 0.24
CA PRO A 20 0.41 -15.41 -1.00
C PRO A 20 0.64 -14.29 -2.01
N THR A 21 0.53 -14.59 -3.30
CA THR A 21 0.57 -13.60 -4.38
C THR A 21 -0.79 -13.43 -5.02
N ILE A 22 -0.98 -12.30 -5.68
CA ILE A 22 -2.09 -12.05 -6.61
C ILE A 22 -1.52 -11.75 -7.98
N THR A 23 -2.22 -12.18 -9.02
CA THR A 23 -1.88 -11.86 -10.41
C THR A 23 -2.51 -10.52 -10.78
N LEU A 24 -1.70 -9.52 -11.10
CA LEU A 24 -2.16 -8.22 -11.59
C LEU A 24 -2.71 -8.33 -13.03
N ASN A 25 -3.45 -7.33 -13.50
CA ASN A 25 -4.08 -7.32 -14.82
C ASN A 25 -3.09 -7.41 -16.01
N ASN A 26 -1.82 -7.19 -15.76
CA ASN A 26 -0.73 -7.35 -16.73
C ASN A 26 0.10 -8.62 -16.54
N GLY A 27 -0.36 -9.56 -15.69
CA GLY A 27 0.29 -10.85 -15.45
C GLY A 27 1.45 -10.83 -14.44
N VAL A 28 1.72 -9.71 -13.79
CA VAL A 28 2.76 -9.63 -12.75
C VAL A 28 2.22 -10.20 -11.44
N GLU A 29 2.97 -11.14 -10.83
CA GLU A 29 2.65 -11.69 -9.50
C GLU A 29 3.12 -10.70 -8.43
N MET A 30 2.20 -10.24 -7.57
CA MET A 30 2.45 -9.30 -6.47
C MET A 30 2.15 -9.95 -5.11
N PRO A 31 3.11 -9.99 -4.16
CA PRO A 31 2.82 -10.46 -2.80
C PRO A 31 1.77 -9.60 -2.11
N THR A 32 0.85 -10.25 -1.39
CA THR A 32 -0.34 -9.59 -0.82
C THR A 32 -0.03 -8.66 0.36
N ILE A 33 1.09 -8.85 1.06
CA ILE A 33 1.50 -7.97 2.15
C ILE A 33 2.83 -7.31 1.81
N ALA A 34 2.90 -5.99 1.97
CA ALA A 34 4.10 -5.18 1.78
C ALA A 34 4.56 -4.53 3.09
N LEU A 35 5.88 -4.40 3.29
CA LEU A 35 6.46 -3.51 4.29
C LEU A 35 6.42 -2.07 3.79
N GLY A 36 5.70 -1.19 4.47
CA GLY A 36 5.74 0.26 4.24
C GLY A 36 6.90 0.94 4.97
N THR A 37 7.57 1.85 4.30
CA THR A 37 8.74 2.56 4.85
C THR A 37 8.47 4.04 5.15
N GLY A 38 7.26 4.54 4.94
CA GLY A 38 6.88 5.92 5.22
C GLY A 38 7.19 6.34 6.66
N GLY A 39 7.84 7.50 6.85
CA GLY A 39 8.22 8.03 8.15
C GLY A 39 9.42 7.35 8.82
N PHE A 40 10.12 6.43 8.16
CA PHE A 40 11.46 6.00 8.57
C PHE A 40 12.52 6.91 7.97
N ASP A 41 13.59 7.15 8.72
CA ASP A 41 14.82 7.69 8.15
C ASP A 41 15.58 6.61 7.33
N ASN A 42 16.69 7.00 6.71
CA ASN A 42 17.49 6.08 5.89
C ASN A 42 18.05 4.87 6.66
N SER A 43 18.38 5.04 7.93
CA SER A 43 18.94 3.98 8.77
C SER A 43 17.84 3.00 9.18
N SER A 44 16.76 3.53 9.70
CA SER A 44 15.58 2.76 10.13
C SER A 44 14.92 2.03 8.96
N ALA A 45 14.86 2.65 7.77
CA ALA A 45 14.35 2.02 6.56
C ALA A 45 15.19 0.81 6.14
N ALA A 46 16.53 0.94 6.14
CA ALA A 46 17.43 -0.17 5.82
C ALA A 46 17.27 -1.33 6.81
N ALA A 47 17.23 -1.02 8.12
CA ALA A 47 17.02 -2.02 9.16
C ALA A 47 15.66 -2.72 9.04
N ALA A 48 14.57 -1.96 8.80
CA ALA A 48 13.23 -2.51 8.65
C ALA A 48 13.12 -3.45 7.44
N VAL A 49 13.72 -3.09 6.30
CA VAL A 49 13.77 -3.95 5.10
C VAL A 49 14.51 -5.25 5.39
N THR A 50 15.66 -5.19 6.09
CA THR A 50 16.42 -6.39 6.48
C THR A 50 15.63 -7.28 7.45
N THR A 51 14.96 -6.66 8.43
CA THR A 51 14.11 -7.36 9.40
C THR A 51 12.92 -8.04 8.70
N ALA A 52 12.23 -7.33 7.79
CA ALA A 52 11.12 -7.87 7.02
C ALA A 52 11.55 -9.09 6.17
N ALA A 53 12.68 -8.99 5.49
CA ALA A 53 13.24 -10.09 4.73
C ALA A 53 13.55 -11.32 5.60
N SER A 54 14.03 -11.11 6.85
CA SER A 54 14.28 -12.20 7.81
C SER A 54 12.99 -12.84 8.36
N ALA A 55 11.85 -12.13 8.27
CA ALA A 55 10.52 -12.63 8.63
C ALA A 55 9.79 -13.28 7.44
N GLY A 56 10.42 -13.33 6.25
CA GLY A 56 9.78 -13.89 5.03
C GLY A 56 8.95 -12.88 4.22
N LEU A 57 8.91 -11.62 4.63
CA LEU A 57 8.22 -10.57 3.88
C LEU A 57 9.13 -10.03 2.78
N THR A 58 8.74 -10.29 1.54
CA THR A 58 9.55 -9.99 0.34
C THR A 58 9.05 -8.79 -0.46
N HIS A 59 7.93 -8.20 -0.11
CA HIS A 59 7.39 -7.01 -0.76
C HIS A 59 7.74 -5.76 0.07
N VAL A 60 8.46 -4.82 -0.53
CA VAL A 60 8.87 -3.55 0.09
C VAL A 60 8.21 -2.40 -0.65
N HIS A 61 7.61 -1.48 0.09
CA HIS A 61 6.93 -0.30 -0.40
C HIS A 61 7.58 0.98 0.15
N SER A 62 7.91 1.91 -0.75
CA SER A 62 8.43 3.24 -0.44
C SER A 62 7.91 4.28 -1.42
N ALA A 63 8.32 5.54 -1.25
CA ALA A 63 7.97 6.64 -2.14
C ALA A 63 9.12 7.65 -2.25
N PHE A 64 9.14 8.41 -3.34
CA PHE A 64 10.15 9.45 -3.59
C PHE A 64 10.14 10.53 -2.50
N ASP A 65 8.97 10.94 -2.07
CA ASP A 65 8.74 11.97 -1.06
C ASP A 65 8.83 11.47 0.40
N TYR A 66 9.20 10.21 0.61
CA TYR A 66 9.58 9.72 1.96
C TYR A 66 11.05 10.03 2.30
N TYR A 67 11.85 10.45 1.34
CA TYR A 67 13.26 10.83 1.50
C TYR A 67 14.17 9.73 2.08
N ASN A 68 13.73 8.48 2.01
CA ASN A 68 14.44 7.32 2.58
C ASN A 68 14.81 6.24 1.55
N LEU A 69 14.63 6.51 0.27
CA LEU A 69 14.97 5.56 -0.80
C LEU A 69 16.42 5.05 -0.76
N PRO A 70 17.45 5.87 -0.41
CA PRO A 70 18.81 5.35 -0.24
C PRO A 70 18.92 4.30 0.88
N GLY A 71 18.14 4.45 1.95
CA GLY A 71 18.04 3.47 3.04
C GLY A 71 17.36 2.19 2.57
N VAL A 72 16.22 2.32 1.92
CA VAL A 72 15.49 1.18 1.32
C VAL A 72 16.39 0.41 0.34
N GLY A 73 17.08 1.12 -0.55
CA GLY A 73 18.04 0.54 -1.50
C GLY A 73 19.15 -0.26 -0.81
N ARG A 74 19.73 0.25 0.28
CA ARG A 74 20.72 -0.49 1.08
C ARG A 74 20.16 -1.78 1.65
N GLY A 75 18.92 -1.78 2.14
CA GLY A 75 18.26 -2.98 2.66
C GLY A 75 17.96 -4.01 1.57
N VAL A 76 17.37 -3.56 0.46
CA VAL A 76 17.00 -4.42 -0.68
C VAL A 76 18.22 -5.05 -1.33
N ASN A 77 19.29 -4.28 -1.54
CA ASN A 77 20.50 -4.73 -2.26
C ASN A 77 21.42 -5.67 -1.44
N GLN A 78 21.05 -6.02 -0.19
CA GLN A 78 21.69 -7.10 0.55
C GLN A 78 21.34 -8.50 0.01
N ARG A 79 20.39 -8.59 -0.92
CA ARG A 79 19.89 -9.83 -1.53
C ARG A 79 19.81 -9.66 -3.04
N PRO A 80 19.75 -10.74 -3.82
CA PRO A 80 19.50 -10.64 -5.25
C PRO A 80 18.23 -9.81 -5.50
N ARG A 81 18.26 -8.85 -6.44
CA ARG A 81 17.14 -7.93 -6.72
C ARG A 81 15.81 -8.66 -6.98
N ALA A 82 15.87 -9.81 -7.65
CA ALA A 82 14.70 -10.63 -7.96
C ALA A 82 14.05 -11.29 -6.70
N ALA A 83 14.73 -11.29 -5.56
CA ALA A 83 14.19 -11.83 -4.30
C ALA A 83 13.28 -10.83 -3.56
N THR A 84 13.11 -9.61 -4.10
CA THR A 84 12.27 -8.56 -3.50
C THR A 84 11.32 -8.00 -4.54
N PHE A 85 10.02 -8.00 -4.26
CA PHE A 85 9.04 -7.21 -4.98
C PHE A 85 9.12 -5.77 -4.45
N LEU A 86 9.51 -4.83 -5.29
CA LEU A 86 9.79 -3.45 -4.90
C LEU A 86 8.77 -2.49 -5.51
N THR A 87 7.98 -1.87 -4.65
CA THR A 87 7.06 -0.79 -5.01
C THR A 87 7.66 0.55 -4.62
N SER A 88 7.56 1.53 -5.51
CA SER A 88 7.86 2.93 -5.18
C SER A 88 6.83 3.86 -5.82
N MET A 89 6.88 5.13 -5.43
CA MET A 89 5.96 6.16 -5.92
C MET A 89 6.71 7.40 -6.38
N THR A 90 6.12 8.14 -7.34
CA THR A 90 6.48 9.53 -7.61
C THR A 90 5.36 10.46 -7.20
N SER A 91 5.69 11.72 -6.96
CA SER A 91 4.74 12.71 -6.48
C SER A 91 3.88 13.30 -7.61
N PRO A 92 2.68 13.81 -7.32
CA PRO A 92 1.88 14.53 -8.31
C PRO A 92 2.55 15.82 -8.78
N CYS A 93 2.19 16.29 -9.99
CA CYS A 93 2.74 17.52 -10.57
C CYS A 93 2.27 18.79 -9.85
N VAL A 94 1.06 18.76 -9.30
CA VAL A 94 0.52 19.83 -8.45
C VAL A 94 0.26 19.27 -7.06
N HIS A 95 0.92 19.86 -6.07
CA HIS A 95 0.78 19.51 -4.66
C HIS A 95 1.24 20.70 -3.82
N LEU A 96 0.31 21.48 -3.30
CA LEU A 96 0.60 22.75 -2.65
C LEU A 96 0.57 22.69 -1.11
N SER A 97 0.08 21.61 -0.55
CA SER A 97 -0.28 21.49 0.86
C SER A 97 0.85 21.05 1.79
N SER A 98 1.92 20.47 1.27
CA SER A 98 3.08 20.07 2.06
C SER A 98 4.38 20.24 1.28
N PRO A 99 5.50 20.59 1.93
CA PRO A 99 6.80 20.66 1.29
C PRO A 99 7.28 19.28 0.77
N PRO A 100 7.99 19.26 -0.39
CA PRO A 100 8.19 20.40 -1.27
C PRO A 100 6.92 20.70 -2.07
N GLN A 101 6.45 21.93 -2.00
CA GLN A 101 5.31 22.37 -2.81
C GLN A 101 5.65 22.25 -4.29
N ARG A 102 4.68 21.81 -5.09
CA ARG A 102 4.78 21.67 -6.53
C ARG A 102 3.61 22.37 -7.20
N ASN A 103 3.90 23.03 -8.28
CA ASN A 103 2.90 23.72 -9.10
C ASN A 103 3.31 23.67 -10.57
N VAL A 104 3.41 22.46 -11.11
CA VAL A 104 3.70 22.26 -12.54
C VAL A 104 2.35 22.04 -13.25
N THR A 105 1.88 23.08 -13.94
CA THR A 105 0.55 23.13 -14.56
C THR A 105 0.58 22.90 -16.07
N ASP A 106 1.76 22.86 -16.68
CA ASP A 106 1.93 22.49 -18.08
C ASP A 106 2.06 20.97 -18.22
N PRO A 107 1.25 20.30 -19.06
CA PRO A 107 1.25 18.86 -19.19
C PRO A 107 2.57 18.26 -19.71
N ASP A 108 3.30 18.96 -20.61
CA ASP A 108 4.57 18.44 -21.13
C ASP A 108 5.69 18.59 -20.10
N ALA A 109 5.71 19.68 -19.35
CA ALA A 109 6.60 19.84 -18.21
C ALA A 109 6.29 18.81 -17.10
N CYS A 110 5.01 18.51 -16.86
CA CYS A 110 4.56 17.49 -15.93
C CYS A 110 5.04 16.08 -16.35
N TYR A 111 4.88 15.73 -17.63
CA TYR A 111 5.41 14.49 -18.18
C TYR A 111 6.94 14.36 -17.97
N ALA A 112 7.69 15.41 -18.34
CA ALA A 112 9.14 15.42 -18.19
C ALA A 112 9.59 15.31 -16.72
N LEU A 113 8.91 16.01 -15.80
CA LEU A 113 9.17 15.93 -14.37
C LEU A 113 8.90 14.52 -13.83
N THR A 114 7.80 13.89 -14.25
CA THR A 114 7.42 12.53 -13.81
C THR A 114 8.47 11.51 -14.23
N LEU A 115 8.96 11.56 -15.49
CA LEU A 115 10.05 10.69 -15.94
C LEU A 115 11.35 10.95 -15.16
N LYS A 116 11.70 12.22 -14.94
CA LYS A 116 12.88 12.59 -14.15
C LYS A 116 12.83 11.98 -12.74
N GLU A 117 11.69 12.06 -12.07
CA GLU A 117 11.54 11.46 -10.74
C GLU A 117 11.55 9.94 -10.77
N ALA A 118 10.88 9.32 -11.74
CA ALA A 118 10.91 7.86 -11.89
C ALA A 118 12.35 7.35 -12.09
N HIS A 119 13.18 8.05 -12.85
CA HIS A 119 14.61 7.75 -12.97
C HIS A 119 15.37 8.02 -11.65
N ALA A 120 15.05 9.10 -10.94
CA ALA A 120 15.65 9.39 -9.63
C ALA A 120 15.30 8.31 -8.59
N VAL A 121 14.08 7.76 -8.61
CA VAL A 121 13.69 6.62 -7.77
C VAL A 121 14.64 5.45 -8.01
N LEU A 122 14.91 5.06 -9.26
CA LEU A 122 15.82 3.96 -9.57
C LEU A 122 17.24 4.24 -9.08
N ALA A 123 17.72 5.47 -9.31
CA ALA A 123 19.07 5.88 -8.90
C ALA A 123 19.23 5.85 -7.37
N LEU A 124 18.26 6.40 -6.62
CA LEU A 124 18.27 6.43 -5.16
C LEU A 124 18.15 5.03 -4.53
N LEU A 125 17.38 4.13 -5.15
CA LEU A 125 17.27 2.72 -4.76
C LEU A 125 18.47 1.89 -5.19
N ASN A 126 19.36 2.43 -6.03
CA ASN A 126 20.46 1.71 -6.66
C ASN A 126 19.98 0.42 -7.35
N THR A 127 18.99 0.56 -8.24
CA THR A 127 18.40 -0.55 -9.00
C THR A 127 18.13 -0.14 -10.45
N THR A 128 17.94 -1.10 -11.34
CA THR A 128 17.65 -0.86 -12.75
C THR A 128 16.14 -0.87 -13.06
N TYR A 129 15.32 -1.40 -12.15
CA TYR A 129 13.87 -1.47 -12.30
C TYR A 129 13.17 -1.54 -10.93
N VAL A 130 11.88 -1.21 -10.90
CA VAL A 130 10.95 -1.52 -9.83
C VAL A 130 9.89 -2.52 -10.31
N ASP A 131 9.28 -3.28 -9.40
CA ASP A 131 8.21 -4.21 -9.76
C ASP A 131 6.89 -3.49 -9.96
N LEU A 132 6.62 -2.46 -9.15
CA LEU A 132 5.43 -1.63 -9.25
C LEU A 132 5.81 -0.15 -9.02
N LEU A 133 5.38 0.72 -9.93
CA LEU A 133 5.54 2.17 -9.80
C LEU A 133 4.15 2.82 -9.73
N LEU A 134 3.89 3.60 -8.66
CA LEU A 134 2.60 4.23 -8.43
C LEU A 134 2.70 5.77 -8.48
N LEU A 135 1.72 6.45 -9.06
CA LEU A 135 1.49 7.87 -8.81
C LEU A 135 0.96 8.02 -7.38
N HIS A 136 1.63 8.81 -6.55
CA HIS A 136 1.31 8.91 -5.11
C HIS A 136 -0.06 9.55 -4.83
N GLY A 137 -0.56 10.31 -5.79
CA GLY A 137 -1.90 10.87 -5.81
C GLY A 137 -2.18 11.59 -7.12
N PRO A 138 -3.43 11.95 -7.39
CA PRO A 138 -3.77 12.81 -8.51
C PRO A 138 -3.25 14.22 -8.28
N SER A 139 -2.91 14.92 -9.37
CA SER A 139 -2.54 16.34 -9.33
C SER A 139 -3.73 17.17 -8.87
N ALA A 140 -3.58 17.90 -7.76
CA ALA A 140 -4.63 18.73 -7.18
C ALA A 140 -4.02 19.91 -6.42
N PRO A 141 -4.68 21.10 -6.43
CA PRO A 141 -4.14 22.26 -5.74
C PRO A 141 -4.21 22.17 -4.21
N SER A 142 -5.11 21.33 -3.66
CA SER A 142 -5.30 21.18 -2.22
C SER A 142 -4.92 19.79 -1.71
N PHE A 143 -4.65 19.68 -0.42
CA PHE A 143 -4.31 18.43 0.26
C PHE A 143 -5.47 17.42 0.30
N GLY A 144 -6.66 17.80 0.10
CA GLY A 144 -7.81 16.89 0.01
C GLY A 144 -8.07 16.40 -1.40
N TYR A 145 -7.14 16.58 -2.34
CA TYR A 145 -7.34 16.28 -3.76
C TYR A 145 -8.57 16.95 -4.36
N GLU A 146 -9.07 18.02 -3.75
CA GLU A 146 -10.20 18.78 -4.26
C GLU A 146 -9.89 19.32 -5.66
N GLY A 147 -10.77 19.05 -6.60
CA GLY A 147 -10.54 19.37 -8.01
C GLY A 147 -9.58 18.43 -8.76
N ALA A 148 -9.17 17.31 -8.17
CA ALA A 148 -8.25 16.32 -8.78
C ALA A 148 -8.74 15.74 -10.11
N CYS A 149 -10.06 15.71 -10.33
CA CYS A 149 -10.66 15.22 -11.57
C CYS A 149 -11.21 16.37 -12.45
N SER A 150 -10.89 17.64 -12.14
CA SER A 150 -11.18 18.76 -13.05
C SER A 150 -10.47 18.58 -14.39
N ALA A 151 -10.95 19.23 -15.44
CA ALA A 151 -10.35 19.15 -16.78
C ALA A 151 -8.84 19.50 -16.78
N ALA A 152 -8.43 20.52 -16.01
CA ALA A 152 -7.03 20.90 -15.87
C ALA A 152 -6.21 19.82 -15.16
N ALA A 153 -6.69 19.28 -14.04
CA ALA A 153 -6.01 18.21 -13.31
C ALA A 153 -5.97 16.90 -14.12
N SER A 154 -7.03 16.59 -14.85
CA SER A 154 -7.09 15.40 -15.73
C SER A 154 -6.04 15.44 -16.82
N ALA A 155 -5.74 16.61 -17.41
CA ALA A 155 -4.67 16.75 -18.38
C ALA A 155 -3.28 16.44 -17.78
N LEU A 156 -3.03 16.88 -16.55
CA LEU A 156 -1.78 16.58 -15.81
C LEU A 156 -1.72 15.10 -15.42
N ASN A 157 -2.81 14.53 -14.90
CA ASN A 157 -2.87 13.11 -14.55
C ASN A 157 -2.63 12.22 -15.77
N ALA A 158 -3.22 12.56 -16.92
CA ALA A 158 -2.99 11.86 -18.18
C ALA A 158 -1.53 11.99 -18.67
N ALA A 159 -0.89 13.16 -18.48
CA ALA A 159 0.51 13.37 -18.81
C ALA A 159 1.44 12.50 -17.93
N GLN A 160 1.20 12.46 -16.62
CA GLN A 160 1.92 11.58 -15.70
C GLN A 160 1.72 10.11 -16.04
N TRP A 161 0.48 9.71 -16.36
CA TRP A 161 0.16 8.34 -16.74
C TRP A 161 0.86 7.92 -18.04
N ARG A 162 0.91 8.77 -19.04
CA ARG A 162 1.66 8.57 -20.26
C ARG A 162 3.15 8.37 -19.99
N ALA A 163 3.74 9.18 -19.08
CA ALA A 163 5.13 9.02 -18.67
C ALA A 163 5.38 7.64 -18.03
N TYR A 164 4.45 7.15 -17.21
CA TYR A 164 4.53 5.83 -16.61
C TYR A 164 4.41 4.69 -17.64
N ALA A 165 3.51 4.83 -18.60
CA ALA A 165 3.40 3.86 -19.69
C ALA A 165 4.70 3.76 -20.50
N ASP A 166 5.37 4.88 -20.76
CA ASP A 166 6.66 4.92 -21.43
C ASP A 166 7.77 4.31 -20.57
N PHE A 167 7.79 4.60 -19.28
CA PHE A 167 8.75 4.04 -18.34
C PHE A 167 8.60 2.51 -18.21
N MET A 168 7.38 2.00 -18.20
CA MET A 168 7.09 0.56 -18.21
C MET A 168 7.52 -0.08 -19.54
N ARG A 169 7.21 0.54 -20.68
CA ARG A 169 7.64 0.06 -22.00
C ARG A 169 9.17 0.00 -22.14
N ALA A 170 9.88 0.88 -21.46
CA ALA A 170 11.34 0.87 -21.38
C ALA A 170 11.90 -0.21 -20.42
N GLY A 171 11.04 -1.05 -19.84
CA GLY A 171 11.43 -2.12 -18.91
C GLY A 171 11.91 -1.63 -17.54
N LYS A 172 11.58 -0.39 -17.16
CA LYS A 172 12.01 0.22 -15.91
C LYS A 172 11.01 0.02 -14.77
N ALA A 173 9.77 -0.35 -15.08
CA ALA A 173 8.77 -0.86 -14.14
C ALA A 173 8.11 -2.09 -14.76
N ARG A 174 7.82 -3.13 -13.94
CA ARG A 174 7.09 -4.33 -14.41
C ARG A 174 5.60 -4.10 -14.46
N ALA A 175 5.08 -3.30 -13.52
CA ALA A 175 3.69 -2.85 -13.45
C ALA A 175 3.64 -1.38 -13.07
N ILE A 176 2.56 -0.70 -13.46
CA ILE A 176 2.28 0.69 -13.10
C ILE A 176 0.88 0.81 -12.50
N GLY A 177 0.70 1.75 -11.61
CA GLY A 177 -0.56 2.00 -10.94
C GLY A 177 -0.64 3.40 -10.36
N VAL A 178 -1.62 3.59 -9.52
CA VAL A 178 -1.91 4.88 -8.88
C VAL A 178 -2.18 4.70 -7.38
N SER A 179 -2.20 5.80 -6.66
CA SER A 179 -2.63 5.86 -5.27
C SER A 179 -3.60 7.02 -5.09
N ASN A 180 -4.61 6.86 -4.23
CA ASN A 180 -5.61 7.89 -3.92
C ASN A 180 -6.45 8.38 -5.11
N TYR A 181 -6.67 7.54 -6.11
CA TYR A 181 -7.54 7.85 -7.25
C TYR A 181 -8.96 7.35 -7.01
N CYS A 182 -9.95 8.22 -7.23
CA CYS A 182 -11.35 7.82 -7.27
C CYS A 182 -11.76 7.33 -8.68
N ALA A 183 -12.97 6.82 -8.82
CA ALA A 183 -13.46 6.28 -10.08
C ALA A 183 -13.37 7.30 -11.24
N SER A 184 -13.81 8.52 -11.04
CA SER A 184 -13.77 9.55 -12.09
C SER A 184 -12.36 9.96 -12.51
N CYS A 185 -11.39 9.97 -11.59
CA CYS A 185 -10.00 10.20 -11.94
C CYS A 185 -9.37 8.99 -12.67
N LEU A 186 -9.77 7.77 -12.31
CA LEU A 186 -9.33 6.56 -13.01
C LEU A 186 -9.81 6.51 -14.45
N GLU A 187 -11.08 6.87 -14.69
CA GLU A 187 -11.68 6.95 -16.04
C GLU A 187 -10.92 7.91 -16.96
N GLY A 188 -10.37 8.99 -16.40
CA GLY A 188 -9.63 10.00 -17.15
C GLY A 188 -8.20 9.62 -17.56
N LEU A 189 -7.64 8.50 -17.05
CA LEU A 189 -6.23 8.14 -17.31
C LEU A 189 -5.98 7.55 -18.69
N GLY A 190 -6.94 6.82 -19.24
CA GLY A 190 -6.76 6.08 -20.49
C GLY A 190 -5.93 4.80 -20.33
N ALA A 191 -5.41 4.29 -21.47
CA ALA A 191 -4.62 3.06 -21.49
C ALA A 191 -3.14 3.29 -21.11
N PRO A 192 -2.49 2.27 -20.50
CA PRO A 192 -3.05 1.02 -20.01
C PRO A 192 -3.92 1.21 -18.77
N VAL A 193 -4.80 0.25 -18.44
CA VAL A 193 -5.53 0.27 -17.16
C VAL A 193 -4.53 0.12 -16.02
N PRO A 194 -4.62 0.94 -14.95
CA PRO A 194 -3.75 0.79 -13.79
C PRO A 194 -3.79 -0.64 -13.23
N ALA A 195 -2.62 -1.20 -12.91
CA ALA A 195 -2.57 -2.53 -12.31
C ALA A 195 -3.01 -2.50 -10.84
N VAL A 196 -2.74 -1.39 -10.15
CA VAL A 196 -3.04 -1.19 -8.73
C VAL A 196 -3.59 0.21 -8.51
N ASN A 197 -4.61 0.34 -7.63
CA ASN A 197 -4.96 1.59 -6.97
C ASN A 197 -4.73 1.40 -5.46
N GLN A 198 -3.75 2.12 -4.91
CA GLN A 198 -3.44 2.05 -3.48
C GLN A 198 -4.24 3.12 -2.73
N ILE A 199 -5.08 2.68 -1.78
CA ILE A 199 -6.01 3.55 -1.05
C ILE A 199 -6.04 3.21 0.44
N GLN A 200 -6.53 4.13 1.28
CA GLN A 200 -6.71 3.87 2.69
C GLN A 200 -7.94 2.99 2.92
N VAL A 201 -7.74 1.82 3.56
CA VAL A 201 -8.81 0.90 3.94
C VAL A 201 -8.46 0.28 5.30
N HIS A 202 -9.37 0.41 6.27
CA HIS A 202 -9.26 -0.18 7.61
C HIS A 202 -10.65 -0.35 8.22
N VAL A 203 -10.77 -1.09 9.30
CA VAL A 203 -12.02 -1.15 10.08
C VAL A 203 -12.41 0.28 10.47
N GLY A 204 -13.66 0.66 10.19
CA GLY A 204 -14.16 2.02 10.37
C GLY A 204 -14.37 2.80 9.07
N THR A 205 -13.79 2.36 7.93
CA THR A 205 -14.03 3.01 6.63
C THR A 205 -15.32 2.55 5.96
N GLY A 206 -15.90 1.45 6.43
CA GLY A 206 -16.99 0.75 5.76
C GLY A 206 -16.50 -0.31 4.78
N ALA A 207 -17.39 -1.19 4.36
CA ALA A 207 -17.07 -2.36 3.54
C ALA A 207 -16.61 -2.01 2.12
N ASP A 208 -17.15 -0.96 1.55
CA ASP A 208 -16.84 -0.47 0.18
C ASP A 208 -17.02 1.05 0.12
N PRO A 209 -16.05 1.83 0.62
CA PRO A 209 -16.16 3.28 0.64
C PRO A 209 -16.44 3.85 -0.75
N GLU A 210 -17.56 4.58 -0.89
CA GLU A 210 -18.01 5.20 -2.15
C GLU A 210 -18.14 4.24 -3.35
N GLY A 211 -18.20 2.90 -3.12
CA GLY A 211 -18.24 1.89 -4.18
C GLY A 211 -16.94 1.71 -4.95
N LEU A 212 -15.83 2.26 -4.43
CA LEU A 212 -14.57 2.26 -5.16
C LEU A 212 -13.90 0.89 -5.22
N LEU A 213 -14.03 0.06 -4.17
CA LEU A 213 -13.49 -1.30 -4.19
C LEU A 213 -14.18 -2.13 -5.28
N SER A 214 -15.52 -2.04 -5.34
CA SER A 214 -16.33 -2.68 -6.38
C SER A 214 -15.98 -2.16 -7.78
N TYR A 215 -15.81 -0.85 -7.94
CA TYR A 215 -15.39 -0.23 -9.20
C TYR A 215 -14.03 -0.77 -9.65
N CYS A 216 -13.01 -0.73 -8.79
CA CYS A 216 -11.68 -1.23 -9.12
C CYS A 216 -11.72 -2.70 -9.53
N LYS A 217 -12.47 -3.53 -8.80
CA LYS A 217 -12.66 -4.95 -9.13
C LYS A 217 -13.27 -5.13 -10.53
N GLN A 218 -14.30 -4.35 -10.88
CA GLN A 218 -14.93 -4.42 -12.21
C GLN A 218 -13.98 -4.01 -13.33
N GLN A 219 -13.06 -3.07 -13.06
CA GLN A 219 -12.06 -2.61 -14.02
C GLN A 219 -10.79 -3.49 -14.06
N GLY A 220 -10.72 -4.55 -13.26
CA GLY A 220 -9.53 -5.40 -13.15
C GLY A 220 -8.33 -4.69 -12.49
N ILE A 221 -8.60 -3.68 -11.66
CA ILE A 221 -7.60 -2.94 -10.88
C ILE A 221 -7.49 -3.58 -9.51
N ALA A 222 -6.31 -4.05 -9.11
CA ALA A 222 -6.10 -4.56 -7.77
C ALA A 222 -6.08 -3.39 -6.76
N VAL A 223 -6.80 -3.53 -5.65
CA VAL A 223 -6.72 -2.57 -4.55
C VAL A 223 -5.63 -3.00 -3.58
N GLN A 224 -4.72 -2.09 -3.23
CA GLN A 224 -3.77 -2.27 -2.14
C GLN A 224 -4.10 -1.29 -1.02
N ALA A 225 -4.42 -1.82 0.17
CA ALA A 225 -4.79 -1.00 1.31
C ALA A 225 -3.55 -0.44 2.03
N TYR A 226 -3.46 0.87 2.23
CA TYR A 226 -2.47 1.45 3.15
C TYR A 226 -3.13 1.85 4.48
N SER A 227 -2.34 2.03 5.54
CA SER A 227 -2.80 2.27 6.91
C SER A 227 -3.89 1.30 7.38
N PRO A 228 -3.75 -0.03 7.17
CA PRO A 228 -4.80 -1.00 7.45
C PRO A 228 -5.17 -1.11 8.94
N LEU A 229 -4.33 -0.57 9.82
CA LEU A 229 -4.56 -0.47 11.27
C LEU A 229 -4.93 0.95 11.74
N ALA A 230 -5.35 1.85 10.83
CA ALA A 230 -5.79 3.22 11.15
C ALA A 230 -4.80 3.94 12.09
N HIS A 231 -3.51 3.95 11.74
CA HIS A 231 -2.43 4.54 12.56
C HIS A 231 -2.37 4.01 14.00
N GLY A 232 -2.85 2.79 14.25
CA GLY A 232 -2.88 2.12 15.55
C GLY A 232 -4.25 2.12 16.23
N ALA A 233 -5.25 2.85 15.73
CA ALA A 233 -6.58 2.89 16.33
C ALA A 233 -7.26 1.51 16.35
N VAL A 234 -7.07 0.69 15.31
CA VAL A 234 -7.62 -0.68 15.22
C VAL A 234 -7.04 -1.59 16.30
N VAL A 235 -5.81 -1.36 16.75
CA VAL A 235 -5.12 -2.23 17.73
C VAL A 235 -5.78 -2.16 19.11
N SER A 236 -6.44 -1.04 19.44
CA SER A 236 -7.19 -0.82 20.69
C SER A 236 -8.69 -0.63 20.45
N ASP A 237 -9.18 -1.03 19.29
CA ASP A 237 -10.61 -0.95 18.98
C ASP A 237 -11.38 -2.05 19.73
N PRO A 238 -12.41 -1.71 20.55
CA PRO A 238 -13.14 -2.68 21.38
C PRO A 238 -13.82 -3.79 20.57
N LEU A 239 -14.27 -3.49 19.33
CA LEU A 239 -14.88 -4.50 18.46
C LEU A 239 -13.82 -5.47 17.94
N CYS A 240 -12.67 -4.95 17.48
CA CYS A 240 -11.55 -5.79 17.03
C CYS A 240 -10.98 -6.63 18.18
N GLU A 241 -10.91 -6.10 19.42
CA GLU A 241 -10.50 -6.86 20.60
C GLU A 241 -11.52 -7.98 20.93
N LYS A 242 -12.83 -7.69 20.91
CA LYS A 242 -13.91 -8.66 21.14
C LYS A 242 -13.83 -9.81 20.12
N VAL A 243 -13.74 -9.48 18.84
CA VAL A 243 -13.64 -10.48 17.76
C VAL A 243 -12.36 -11.28 17.87
N GLY A 244 -11.25 -10.62 18.18
CA GLY A 244 -9.94 -11.24 18.36
C GLY A 244 -9.93 -12.24 19.51
N ALA A 245 -10.49 -11.88 20.67
CA ALA A 245 -10.60 -12.77 21.82
C ALA A 245 -11.40 -14.04 21.48
N ALA A 246 -12.49 -13.92 20.72
CA ALA A 246 -13.30 -15.07 20.29
C ALA A 246 -12.57 -15.98 19.29
N ALA A 247 -11.69 -15.43 18.47
CA ALA A 247 -10.92 -16.14 17.44
C ALA A 247 -9.52 -16.57 17.91
N ASN A 248 -9.11 -16.26 19.14
CA ASN A 248 -7.73 -16.39 19.66
C ASN A 248 -6.73 -15.66 18.75
N ARG A 249 -7.03 -14.40 18.40
CA ARG A 249 -6.25 -13.52 17.53
C ARG A 249 -6.10 -12.13 18.16
N SER A 250 -5.07 -11.40 17.76
CA SER A 250 -4.92 -10.00 18.17
C SER A 250 -5.92 -9.10 17.41
N ALA A 251 -6.25 -7.94 17.97
CA ALA A 251 -7.07 -6.94 17.28
C ALA A 251 -6.42 -6.49 15.97
N ALA A 252 -5.08 -6.41 15.92
CA ALA A 252 -4.33 -6.14 14.69
C ALA A 252 -4.58 -7.22 13.63
N GLN A 253 -4.48 -8.51 13.99
CA GLN A 253 -4.76 -9.61 13.06
C GLN A 253 -6.21 -9.58 12.55
N VAL A 254 -7.19 -9.26 13.43
CA VAL A 254 -8.59 -9.08 13.01
C VAL A 254 -8.72 -7.97 11.97
N GLY A 255 -8.13 -6.80 12.23
CA GLY A 255 -8.16 -5.69 11.30
C GLY A 255 -7.49 -6.01 9.96
N LEU A 256 -6.31 -6.62 9.96
CA LEU A 256 -5.60 -7.01 8.74
C LEU A 256 -6.38 -8.08 7.96
N ARG A 257 -6.97 -9.07 8.66
CA ARG A 257 -7.79 -10.11 8.00
C ARG A 257 -9.03 -9.51 7.35
N TRP A 258 -9.73 -8.59 8.06
CA TRP A 258 -10.87 -7.88 7.52
C TRP A 258 -10.51 -7.09 6.26
N VAL A 259 -9.35 -6.41 6.25
CA VAL A 259 -8.86 -5.70 5.07
C VAL A 259 -8.59 -6.65 3.91
N LEU A 260 -7.90 -7.79 4.15
CA LEU A 260 -7.59 -8.76 3.09
C LEU A 260 -8.83 -9.41 2.47
N ASP A 261 -9.96 -9.44 3.17
CA ASP A 261 -11.22 -9.92 2.61
C ASP A 261 -11.87 -8.91 1.64
N ARG A 262 -11.39 -7.67 1.60
CA ARG A 262 -11.92 -6.55 0.77
C ARG A 262 -10.93 -6.04 -0.26
N ALA A 263 -9.69 -5.91 0.15
CA ALA A 263 -8.57 -5.49 -0.70
C ALA A 263 -7.56 -6.64 -0.78
N PRO A 264 -7.23 -7.14 -1.98
CA PRO A 264 -6.38 -8.33 -2.12
C PRO A 264 -4.92 -8.12 -1.68
N SER A 265 -4.54 -6.90 -1.33
CA SER A 265 -3.20 -6.56 -0.85
C SER A 265 -3.25 -5.43 0.17
N LEU A 266 -2.24 -5.38 1.06
CA LEU A 266 -2.11 -4.31 2.03
C LEU A 266 -0.64 -3.97 2.33
N VAL A 267 -0.42 -2.80 2.95
CA VAL A 267 0.89 -2.29 3.36
C VAL A 267 0.89 -2.13 4.88
N VAL A 268 1.69 -2.94 5.58
CA VAL A 268 1.93 -2.81 7.02
C VAL A 268 3.18 -2.00 7.31
N LYS A 269 3.27 -1.41 8.50
CA LYS A 269 4.48 -0.73 8.98
C LYS A 269 4.87 -1.31 10.32
N ALA A 270 5.95 -2.09 10.34
CA ALA A 270 6.53 -2.61 11.57
C ALA A 270 8.05 -2.57 11.49
N SER A 271 8.70 -2.27 12.62
CA SER A 271 10.16 -2.25 12.75
C SER A 271 10.69 -3.46 13.54
N LYS A 272 9.80 -4.17 14.24
CA LYS A 272 10.15 -5.35 15.06
C LYS A 272 9.70 -6.61 14.35
N LYS A 273 10.54 -7.63 14.39
CA LYS A 273 10.26 -8.92 13.75
C LYS A 273 9.01 -9.59 14.30
N GLU A 274 8.77 -9.48 15.61
CA GLU A 274 7.60 -10.05 16.27
C GLU A 274 6.30 -9.51 15.70
N TYR A 275 6.21 -8.20 15.45
CA TYR A 275 5.04 -7.57 14.85
C TYR A 275 4.85 -8.01 13.39
N LEU A 276 5.95 -8.15 12.62
CA LEU A 276 5.86 -8.66 11.26
C LEU A 276 5.38 -10.11 11.20
N LEU A 277 5.81 -10.95 12.14
CA LEU A 277 5.33 -12.34 12.23
C LEU A 277 3.85 -12.39 12.61
N ASP A 278 3.39 -11.53 13.52
CA ASP A 278 1.97 -11.38 13.88
C ASP A 278 1.14 -10.90 12.66
N ASP A 279 1.63 -9.88 11.94
CA ASP A 279 1.00 -9.37 10.71
C ASP A 279 0.94 -10.42 9.59
N LEU A 280 1.87 -11.36 9.54
CA LEU A 280 1.90 -12.45 8.55
C LEU A 280 1.00 -13.64 8.94
N ASP A 281 0.63 -13.79 10.19
CA ASP A 281 -0.26 -14.86 10.67
C ASP A 281 -1.75 -14.48 10.48
N VAL A 282 -2.08 -14.06 9.26
CA VAL A 282 -3.45 -13.66 8.86
C VAL A 282 -4.04 -14.54 7.74
N PHE A 283 -3.30 -15.54 7.23
CA PHE A 283 -3.74 -16.33 6.08
C PHE A 283 -4.36 -17.69 6.45
N GLY A 284 -4.03 -18.25 7.59
CA GLY A 284 -4.44 -19.61 7.99
C GLY A 284 -5.83 -19.72 8.62
N TRP A 285 -6.62 -18.64 8.62
CA TRP A 285 -7.93 -18.57 9.29
C TRP A 285 -8.84 -17.53 8.61
N ALA A 286 -10.14 -17.56 8.97
CA ALA A 286 -11.14 -16.64 8.43
C ALA A 286 -11.97 -16.04 9.56
N LEU A 287 -12.48 -14.84 9.35
CA LEU A 287 -13.44 -14.19 10.22
C LEU A 287 -14.81 -14.89 10.09
N PRO A 288 -15.54 -15.12 11.21
CA PRO A 288 -16.93 -15.55 11.15
C PRO A 288 -17.82 -14.51 10.45
N SER A 289 -18.87 -14.97 9.79
CA SER A 289 -19.76 -14.10 8.99
C SER A 289 -20.48 -13.02 9.82
N ASP A 290 -20.83 -13.31 11.07
CA ASP A 290 -21.40 -12.35 11.99
C ASP A 290 -20.38 -11.27 12.43
N ALA A 291 -19.14 -11.66 12.68
CA ALA A 291 -18.07 -10.73 12.96
C ALA A 291 -17.76 -9.84 11.74
N ILE A 292 -17.78 -10.41 10.53
CA ILE A 292 -17.64 -9.63 9.29
C ILE A 292 -18.74 -8.57 9.19
N ALA A 293 -19.99 -8.94 9.46
CA ALA A 293 -21.14 -8.01 9.41
C ALA A 293 -20.99 -6.88 10.45
N GLU A 294 -20.56 -7.20 11.69
CA GLU A 294 -20.29 -6.18 12.71
C GLU A 294 -19.16 -5.23 12.30
N LEU A 295 -18.06 -5.76 11.78
CA LEU A 295 -16.91 -4.96 11.32
C LEU A 295 -17.25 -4.10 10.11
N ASP A 296 -18.10 -4.57 9.19
CA ASP A 296 -18.58 -3.83 8.03
C ASP A 296 -19.47 -2.64 8.42
N ALA A 297 -20.28 -2.84 9.45
CA ALA A 297 -21.15 -1.80 9.99
C ALA A 297 -20.40 -0.79 10.85
N ALA A 298 -19.19 -1.12 11.30
CA ALA A 298 -18.35 -0.25 12.12
C ALA A 298 -17.83 0.90 11.26
N THR A 299 -18.53 2.02 11.25
CA THR A 299 -18.12 3.25 10.57
C THR A 299 -17.91 4.34 11.60
N THR A 300 -16.77 5.05 11.50
CA THR A 300 -16.52 6.25 12.30
C THR A 300 -16.50 7.47 11.38
N PRO A 301 -16.86 8.67 11.87
CA PRO A 301 -16.76 9.88 11.05
C PRO A 301 -15.36 10.08 10.47
N GLN A 302 -14.31 9.81 11.25
CA GLN A 302 -12.93 9.87 10.80
C GLN A 302 -12.64 8.75 9.78
N GLY A 303 -13.04 7.51 10.06
CA GLY A 303 -12.84 6.39 9.13
C GLY A 303 -13.56 6.61 7.80
N GLN A 304 -14.77 7.15 7.81
CA GLN A 304 -15.47 7.51 6.58
C GLN A 304 -14.76 8.62 5.81
N GLN A 305 -14.15 9.59 6.48
CA GLN A 305 -13.36 10.62 5.84
C GLN A 305 -12.06 10.05 5.26
N GLU A 306 -11.34 9.21 6.01
CA GLU A 306 -10.08 8.58 5.61
C GLU A 306 -10.28 7.53 4.51
N GLY A 307 -11.37 6.77 4.56
CA GLY A 307 -11.74 5.78 3.55
C GLY A 307 -12.31 6.38 2.25
N ARG A 308 -12.49 7.71 2.20
CA ARG A 308 -12.74 8.40 0.95
C ARG A 308 -11.42 8.54 0.21
N PRO A 309 -11.10 7.70 -0.77
CA PRO A 309 -9.86 7.80 -1.55
C PRO A 309 -9.82 9.07 -2.40
N SER A 310 -10.89 9.77 -2.39
CA SER A 310 -11.12 11.04 -3.02
C SER A 310 -11.40 12.08 -1.95
N TRP A 311 -10.43 12.46 -1.20
CA TRP A 311 -10.49 13.71 -0.47
C TRP A 311 -10.74 14.90 -1.43
N GLY A 312 -11.58 14.75 -2.44
CA GLY A 312 -11.83 15.78 -3.41
C GLY A 312 -12.31 15.34 -4.77
N CYS A 313 -12.61 14.08 -4.98
CA CYS A 313 -13.52 13.69 -6.07
C CYS A 313 -14.98 14.00 -5.71
N ALA A 314 -15.21 14.76 -4.64
CA ALA A 314 -16.53 15.28 -4.30
C ALA A 314 -17.07 16.08 -5.48
N LYS A 315 -18.26 15.67 -5.86
CA LYS A 315 -19.15 16.11 -6.95
C LYS A 315 -19.15 17.61 -7.19
#